data_148902d36943103e0c2379be30e5ee6b
#
_entry.id   148902d36943103e0c2379be30e5ee6b
#
_cell.length_a   1.000
_cell.length_b   1.000
_cell.length_c   1.000
_cell.angle_alpha   90.00
_cell.angle_beta   90.00
_cell.angle_gamma   90.00
#
_symmetry.space_group_name_H-M   'P 1'
#
loop_
_entity.id
_entity.type
_entity.pdbx_description
1 polymer ?
#
loop_
_entity_poly.entity_id
_entity_poly.type
_entity_poly.pdbx_seq_one_letter_code
_entity_poly.pdbx_strand_id
1 'polypeptide(L)'
;MKLTRILTIGACAAIALTGLNSQTAFAAEKEHAEHKEKTVVPESVDGIMDAIHKAHGDLADVVKSKKLADVHHHAFAIRVLANGLPAKVAADKKARVEGSAKNIAKLAEDLDKTGDANDQAATEANLKKLDGVLKALDAQVK
;
A
#
# COMPACT_ATOMS: atom_id res chain seq x y z
N MET A 1 2.52 -24.21 66.76
CA MET A 1 3.07 -23.42 67.91
C MET A 1 3.60 -22.10 67.40
N LYS A 2 3.05 -21.00 68.01
CA LYS A 2 3.58 -19.63 68.13
C LYS A 2 3.85 -18.87 66.82
N LEU A 3 2.97 -18.00 66.39
CA LEU A 3 2.76 -16.57 66.79
C LEU A 3 4.06 -15.79 66.96
N THR A 4 4.29 -14.82 66.15
CA THR A 4 4.54 -13.45 66.64
C THR A 4 4.26 -12.43 65.52
N ARG A 5 3.33 -11.54 65.78
CA ARG A 5 3.05 -10.27 65.10
C ARG A 5 4.21 -9.29 65.36
N ILE A 6 4.52 -8.43 64.42
CA ILE A 6 4.86 -7.02 64.73
C ILE A 6 4.34 -6.16 63.59
N LEU A 7 3.52 -5.25 64.02
CA LEU A 7 2.92 -4.11 63.31
C LEU A 7 3.92 -2.94 63.38
N THR A 8 4.19 -2.28 62.34
CA THR A 8 4.64 -0.88 62.43
C THR A 8 4.06 -0.07 61.32
N ILE A 9 3.32 0.91 61.72
CA ILE A 9 2.69 2.00 61.01
C ILE A 9 3.72 3.05 60.71
N GLY A 10 3.76 3.57 59.50
CA GLY A 10 4.52 4.75 59.18
C GLY A 10 3.91 5.44 57.94
N ALA A 11 3.26 6.53 58.21
CA ALA A 11 2.51 7.34 57.28
C ALA A 11 3.38 8.32 56.49
N CYS A 12 2.71 8.94 55.52
CA CYS A 12 2.91 10.24 54.84
C CYS A 12 3.58 10.21 53.44
N ALA A 13 2.71 10.33 52.48
CA ALA A 13 2.49 11.52 51.63
C ALA A 13 3.65 11.95 50.74
N ALA A 14 3.45 11.83 49.44
CA ALA A 14 3.53 12.98 48.53
C ALA A 14 3.03 12.58 47.12
N ILE A 15 2.06 13.29 46.70
CA ILE A 15 1.45 13.35 45.40
C ILE A 15 2.51 13.88 44.42
N ALA A 16 2.82 13.13 43.38
CA ALA A 16 3.33 13.71 42.15
C ALA A 16 2.56 13.11 40.98
N LEU A 17 1.54 13.83 40.55
CA LEU A 17 0.97 13.71 39.20
C LEU A 17 2.07 14.00 38.20
N THR A 18 2.52 12.98 37.51
CA THR A 18 3.15 13.18 36.22
C THR A 18 2.37 12.34 35.22
N GLY A 19 1.66 13.09 34.38
CA GLY A 19 0.88 12.55 33.28
C GLY A 19 1.73 11.68 32.38
N LEU A 20 1.39 10.40 32.29
CA LEU A 20 1.84 9.53 31.22
C LEU A 20 1.10 9.99 29.97
N ASN A 21 1.78 10.82 29.20
CA ASN A 21 1.36 11.21 27.88
C ASN A 21 1.52 10.01 26.96
N SER A 22 0.42 9.28 26.74
CA SER A 22 0.32 8.25 25.71
C SER A 22 0.34 8.91 24.33
N GLN A 23 1.51 9.29 23.86
CA GLN A 23 1.75 9.77 22.50
C GLN A 23 2.75 8.85 21.78
N THR A 24 2.37 7.61 21.53
CA THR A 24 3.17 6.73 20.67
C THR A 24 2.30 5.91 19.71
N ALA A 25 1.22 6.49 19.20
CA ALA A 25 0.38 5.83 18.20
C ALA A 25 0.11 6.66 16.94
N PHE A 26 0.82 7.79 16.72
CA PHE A 26 0.56 8.68 15.58
C PHE A 26 1.78 8.95 14.68
N ALA A 27 2.86 8.19 14.81
CA ALA A 27 4.08 8.43 14.02
C ALA A 27 4.17 7.59 12.72
N ALA A 28 3.28 6.61 12.52
CA ALA A 28 3.35 5.74 11.34
C ALA A 28 2.51 6.21 10.14
N GLU A 29 1.68 7.26 10.31
CA GLU A 29 0.75 7.71 9.26
C GLU A 29 1.23 8.96 8.50
N LYS A 30 2.39 9.51 8.84
CA LYS A 30 2.88 10.77 8.27
C LYS A 30 3.93 10.64 7.17
N GLU A 31 4.54 9.48 6.97
CA GLU A 31 5.57 9.32 5.93
C GLU A 31 5.02 8.94 4.56
N HIS A 32 3.78 8.47 4.47
CA HIS A 32 3.14 8.11 3.19
C HIS A 32 2.53 9.29 2.42
N ALA A 33 2.62 10.50 2.93
CA ALA A 33 1.95 11.67 2.35
C ALA A 33 2.82 12.51 1.41
N GLU A 34 4.12 12.27 1.27
CA GLU A 34 5.03 13.20 0.60
C GLU A 34 5.48 12.82 -0.81
N HIS A 35 5.14 11.64 -1.32
CA HIS A 35 5.42 11.27 -2.70
C HIS A 35 4.16 11.17 -3.56
N LYS A 36 3.35 12.23 -3.57
CA LYS A 36 2.38 12.43 -4.66
C LYS A 36 3.11 12.89 -5.91
N GLU A 37 3.88 12.02 -6.52
CA GLU A 37 4.17 12.18 -7.94
C GLU A 37 2.82 12.17 -8.64
N LYS A 38 2.45 13.31 -9.24
CA LYS A 38 1.13 13.55 -9.80
C LYS A 38 0.97 12.73 -11.08
N THR A 39 0.64 11.44 -10.93
CA THR A 39 0.36 10.58 -12.07
C THR A 39 -0.80 11.18 -12.86
N VAL A 40 -0.51 11.66 -14.07
CA VAL A 40 -1.50 12.19 -14.97
C VAL A 40 -2.20 11.02 -15.67
N VAL A 41 -3.53 10.95 -15.53
CA VAL A 41 -4.34 9.93 -16.20
C VAL A 41 -4.66 10.42 -17.61
N PRO A 42 -4.25 9.71 -18.67
CA PRO A 42 -4.58 10.05 -20.06
C PRO A 42 -6.09 10.04 -20.31
N GLU A 43 -6.53 10.76 -21.35
CA GLU A 43 -7.94 10.87 -21.69
C GLU A 43 -8.51 9.65 -22.42
N SER A 44 -7.68 8.87 -23.11
CA SER A 44 -8.09 7.68 -23.87
C SER A 44 -7.79 6.38 -23.13
N VAL A 45 -8.59 5.35 -23.40
CA VAL A 45 -8.37 3.99 -22.88
C VAL A 45 -6.98 3.48 -23.29
N ASP A 46 -6.62 3.61 -24.56
CA ASP A 46 -5.32 3.16 -25.08
C ASP A 46 -4.17 3.89 -24.38
N GLY A 47 -4.27 5.22 -24.23
CA GLY A 47 -3.25 6.00 -23.53
C GLY A 47 -3.09 5.59 -22.06
N ILE A 48 -4.20 5.24 -21.37
CA ILE A 48 -4.13 4.73 -20.00
C ILE A 48 -3.45 3.35 -19.97
N MET A 49 -3.82 2.46 -20.90
CA MET A 49 -3.21 1.12 -20.98
C MET A 49 -1.73 1.18 -21.29
N ASP A 50 -1.29 2.02 -22.23
CA ASP A 50 0.12 2.24 -22.54
C ASP A 50 0.89 2.75 -21.30
N ALA A 51 0.31 3.70 -20.56
CA ALA A 51 0.91 4.20 -19.34
C ALA A 51 1.00 3.13 -18.24
N ILE A 52 -0.02 2.26 -18.11
CA ILE A 52 0.00 1.10 -17.19
C ILE A 52 1.10 0.13 -17.58
N HIS A 53 1.22 -0.23 -18.86
CA HIS A 53 2.25 -1.16 -19.33
C HIS A 53 3.66 -0.61 -19.12
N LYS A 54 3.84 0.70 -19.37
CA LYS A 54 5.11 1.36 -19.08
C LYS A 54 5.46 1.28 -17.59
N ALA A 55 4.55 1.70 -16.72
CA ALA A 55 4.76 1.68 -15.27
C ALA A 55 5.00 0.26 -14.73
N HIS A 56 4.34 -0.75 -15.33
CA HIS A 56 4.55 -2.15 -15.01
C HIS A 56 5.93 -2.66 -15.45
N GLY A 57 6.42 -2.26 -16.62
CA GLY A 57 7.79 -2.55 -17.07
C GLY A 57 8.82 -1.95 -16.12
N ASP A 58 8.67 -0.67 -15.77
CA ASP A 58 9.54 0.03 -14.82
C ASP A 58 9.51 -0.67 -13.43
N LEU A 59 8.33 -1.11 -12.95
CA LEU A 59 8.17 -1.88 -11.71
C LEU A 59 8.93 -3.22 -11.77
N ALA A 60 8.81 -3.94 -12.89
CA ALA A 60 9.51 -5.22 -13.07
C ALA A 60 11.04 -5.05 -13.03
N ASP A 61 11.56 -3.98 -13.63
CA ASP A 61 12.98 -3.66 -13.61
C ASP A 61 13.47 -3.29 -12.20
N VAL A 62 12.68 -2.55 -11.43
CA VAL A 62 12.94 -2.21 -10.02
C VAL A 62 13.03 -3.47 -9.17
N VAL A 63 12.04 -4.37 -9.30
CA VAL A 63 12.01 -5.65 -8.55
C VAL A 63 13.19 -6.55 -8.95
N LYS A 64 13.48 -6.67 -10.24
CA LYS A 64 14.62 -7.44 -10.77
C LYS A 64 15.95 -6.91 -10.28
N SER A 65 16.08 -5.59 -10.18
CA SER A 65 17.29 -4.90 -9.69
C SER A 65 17.39 -4.88 -8.17
N LYS A 66 16.41 -5.46 -7.45
CA LYS A 66 16.32 -5.48 -5.97
C LYS A 66 16.27 -4.09 -5.32
N LYS A 67 15.76 -3.10 -6.05
CA LYS A 67 15.54 -1.74 -5.54
C LYS A 67 14.14 -1.62 -4.93
N LEU A 68 13.85 -2.42 -3.91
CA LEU A 68 12.49 -2.60 -3.41
C LEU A 68 11.90 -1.32 -2.80
N ALA A 69 12.72 -0.39 -2.34
CA ALA A 69 12.28 0.92 -1.86
C ALA A 69 11.57 1.75 -2.95
N ASP A 70 11.84 1.50 -4.23
CA ASP A 70 11.24 2.25 -5.35
C ASP A 70 9.93 1.62 -5.85
N VAL A 71 9.56 0.43 -5.35
CA VAL A 71 8.36 -0.32 -5.78
C VAL A 71 7.09 0.50 -5.63
N HIS A 72 6.95 1.24 -4.52
CA HIS A 72 5.75 2.00 -4.21
C HIS A 72 5.40 3.04 -5.29
N HIS A 73 6.40 3.72 -5.88
CA HIS A 73 6.15 4.75 -6.90
C HIS A 73 5.42 4.15 -8.11
N HIS A 74 5.92 3.04 -8.64
CA HIS A 74 5.36 2.39 -9.82
C HIS A 74 4.04 1.68 -9.52
N ALA A 75 3.92 1.03 -8.36
CA ALA A 75 2.70 0.38 -7.93
C ALA A 75 1.54 1.37 -7.76
N PHE A 76 1.79 2.53 -7.15
CA PHE A 76 0.79 3.59 -7.02
C PHE A 76 0.43 4.24 -8.35
N ALA A 77 1.39 4.43 -9.26
CA ALA A 77 1.10 4.93 -10.60
C ALA A 77 0.13 3.99 -11.34
N ILE A 78 0.39 2.67 -11.32
CA ILE A 78 -0.49 1.66 -11.93
C ILE A 78 -1.88 1.72 -11.29
N ARG A 79 -1.98 1.83 -9.97
CA ARG A 79 -3.27 1.96 -9.26
C ARG A 79 -4.06 3.17 -9.71
N VAL A 80 -3.43 4.34 -9.81
CA VAL A 80 -4.09 5.59 -10.21
C VAL A 80 -4.61 5.47 -11.65
N LEU A 81 -3.79 4.95 -12.55
CA LEU A 81 -4.14 4.75 -13.95
C LEU A 81 -5.31 3.77 -14.10
N ALA A 82 -5.23 2.60 -13.45
CA ALA A 82 -6.29 1.59 -13.49
C ALA A 82 -7.63 2.11 -12.95
N ASN A 83 -7.61 2.91 -11.89
CA ASN A 83 -8.81 3.54 -11.33
C ASN A 83 -9.44 4.58 -12.29
N GLY A 84 -8.69 5.12 -13.22
CA GLY A 84 -9.20 6.03 -14.25
C GLY A 84 -9.98 5.34 -15.39
N LEU A 85 -9.69 4.04 -15.65
CA LEU A 85 -10.26 3.30 -16.78
C LEU A 85 -11.79 3.15 -16.77
N PRO A 86 -12.48 2.86 -15.64
CA PRO A 86 -13.93 2.65 -15.64
C PRO A 86 -14.74 3.84 -16.15
N ALA A 87 -14.19 5.05 -16.07
CA ALA A 87 -14.84 6.26 -16.57
C ALA A 87 -14.65 6.47 -18.07
N LYS A 88 -13.75 5.71 -18.70
CA LYS A 88 -13.35 5.88 -20.11
C LYS A 88 -13.82 4.74 -21.02
N VAL A 89 -14.22 3.59 -20.45
CA VAL A 89 -14.72 2.45 -21.22
C VAL A 89 -16.23 2.53 -21.48
N ALA A 90 -16.71 1.76 -22.44
CA ALA A 90 -18.14 1.63 -22.74
C ALA A 90 -18.91 1.07 -21.54
N ALA A 91 -20.19 1.42 -21.42
CA ALA A 91 -21.02 1.12 -20.25
C ALA A 91 -21.13 -0.39 -19.95
N ASP A 92 -21.16 -1.22 -20.97
CA ASP A 92 -21.21 -2.69 -20.88
C ASP A 92 -19.92 -3.32 -20.32
N LYS A 93 -18.77 -2.65 -20.49
CA LYS A 93 -17.46 -3.07 -19.98
C LYS A 93 -17.18 -2.53 -18.58
N LYS A 94 -17.82 -1.45 -18.17
CA LYS A 94 -17.51 -0.67 -16.98
C LYS A 94 -17.40 -1.51 -15.70
N ALA A 95 -18.41 -2.33 -15.40
CA ALA A 95 -18.45 -3.13 -14.17
C ALA A 95 -17.30 -4.14 -14.11
N ARG A 96 -16.90 -4.73 -15.24
CA ARG A 96 -15.80 -5.69 -15.34
C ARG A 96 -14.45 -5.00 -15.15
N VAL A 97 -14.24 -3.89 -15.82
CA VAL A 97 -13.03 -3.07 -15.70
C VAL A 97 -12.87 -2.52 -14.28
N GLU A 98 -13.98 -2.10 -13.65
CA GLU A 98 -13.97 -1.67 -12.23
C GLU A 98 -13.53 -2.80 -11.28
N GLY A 99 -13.99 -4.04 -11.53
CA GLY A 99 -13.53 -5.21 -10.78
C GLY A 99 -12.03 -5.45 -10.91
N SER A 100 -11.49 -5.34 -12.13
CA SER A 100 -10.05 -5.44 -12.38
C SER A 100 -9.26 -4.31 -11.74
N ALA A 101 -9.76 -3.06 -11.80
CA ALA A 101 -9.13 -1.92 -11.15
C ALA A 101 -9.04 -2.08 -9.63
N LYS A 102 -10.07 -2.62 -8.98
CA LYS A 102 -10.05 -2.95 -7.54
C LYS A 102 -9.01 -4.01 -7.20
N ASN A 103 -8.88 -5.05 -8.04
CA ASN A 103 -7.85 -6.07 -7.84
C ASN A 103 -6.43 -5.51 -8.01
N ILE A 104 -6.23 -4.64 -9.00
CA ILE A 104 -4.96 -3.93 -9.22
C ILE A 104 -4.64 -3.05 -8.01
N ALA A 105 -5.62 -2.29 -7.50
CA ALA A 105 -5.43 -1.44 -6.33
C ALA A 105 -4.94 -2.24 -5.11
N LYS A 106 -5.57 -3.41 -4.86
CA LYS A 106 -5.14 -4.30 -3.77
C LYS A 106 -3.72 -4.83 -3.99
N LEU A 107 -3.39 -5.27 -5.20
CA LEU A 107 -2.05 -5.76 -5.53
C LEU A 107 -0.98 -4.67 -5.42
N ALA A 108 -1.31 -3.42 -5.78
CA ALA A 108 -0.42 -2.28 -5.59
C ALA A 108 -0.10 -2.05 -4.10
N GLU A 109 -1.11 -2.17 -3.21
CA GLU A 109 -0.90 -2.09 -1.76
C GLU A 109 -0.08 -3.28 -1.22
N ASP A 110 -0.30 -4.48 -1.74
CA ASP A 110 0.47 -5.67 -1.34
C ASP A 110 1.93 -5.58 -1.84
N LEU A 111 2.18 -5.00 -3.03
CA LEU A 111 3.50 -4.71 -3.56
C LEU A 111 4.24 -3.67 -2.73
N ASP A 112 3.58 -2.57 -2.37
CA ASP A 112 4.09 -1.53 -1.49
C ASP A 112 4.56 -2.13 -0.15
N LYS A 113 3.68 -2.86 0.53
CA LYS A 113 4.00 -3.52 1.81
C LYS A 113 5.18 -4.48 1.72
N THR A 114 5.26 -5.28 0.65
CA THR A 114 6.36 -6.24 0.50
C THR A 114 7.66 -5.57 0.08
N GLY A 115 7.57 -4.46 -0.68
CA GLY A 115 8.70 -3.59 -1.00
C GLY A 115 9.29 -2.95 0.25
N ASP A 116 8.46 -2.32 1.07
CA ASP A 116 8.86 -1.69 2.34
C ASP A 116 9.46 -2.69 3.33
N ALA A 117 8.91 -3.92 3.37
CA ALA A 117 9.47 -5.02 4.15
C ALA A 117 10.78 -5.58 3.58
N ASN A 118 11.23 -5.09 2.42
CA ASN A 118 12.37 -5.60 1.67
C ASN A 118 12.29 -7.11 1.40
N ASP A 119 11.06 -7.63 1.21
CA ASP A 119 10.80 -9.05 0.92
C ASP A 119 10.75 -9.28 -0.59
N GLN A 120 11.91 -9.62 -1.16
CA GLN A 120 12.07 -9.88 -2.58
C GLN A 120 11.13 -10.98 -3.10
N ALA A 121 11.01 -12.09 -2.38
CA ALA A 121 10.24 -13.24 -2.83
C ALA A 121 8.72 -12.93 -2.85
N ALA A 122 8.21 -12.26 -1.82
CA ALA A 122 6.81 -11.85 -1.77
C ALA A 122 6.51 -10.76 -2.81
N THR A 123 7.45 -9.83 -3.05
CA THR A 123 7.29 -8.78 -4.07
C THR A 123 7.23 -9.38 -5.47
N GLU A 124 8.12 -10.33 -5.80
CA GLU A 124 8.09 -11.07 -7.08
C GLU A 124 6.77 -11.85 -7.27
N ALA A 125 6.30 -12.51 -6.21
CA ALA A 125 5.03 -13.22 -6.25
C ALA A 125 3.83 -12.28 -6.51
N ASN A 126 3.82 -11.09 -5.90
CA ASN A 126 2.78 -10.09 -6.11
C ASN A 126 2.88 -9.46 -7.51
N LEU A 127 4.07 -9.21 -8.01
CA LEU A 127 4.29 -8.75 -9.38
C LEU A 127 3.72 -9.74 -10.41
N LYS A 128 3.96 -11.04 -10.23
CA LYS A 128 3.40 -12.09 -11.08
C LYS A 128 1.86 -12.14 -11.06
N LYS A 129 1.25 -11.88 -9.89
CA LYS A 129 -0.22 -11.78 -9.80
C LYS A 129 -0.73 -10.56 -10.57
N LEU A 130 -0.02 -9.43 -10.45
CA LEU A 130 -0.35 -8.20 -11.18
C LEU A 130 -0.30 -8.43 -12.69
N ASP A 131 0.72 -9.12 -13.21
CA ASP A 131 0.81 -9.58 -14.61
C ASP A 131 -0.47 -10.27 -15.08
N GLY A 132 -0.98 -11.20 -14.29
CA GLY A 132 -2.20 -11.94 -14.62
C GLY A 132 -3.43 -11.04 -14.70
N VAL A 133 -3.55 -10.09 -13.77
CA VAL A 133 -4.67 -9.15 -13.75
C VAL A 133 -4.58 -8.14 -14.90
N LEU A 134 -3.39 -7.65 -15.25
CA LEU A 134 -3.20 -6.75 -16.38
C LEU A 134 -3.53 -7.43 -17.71
N LYS A 135 -3.14 -8.69 -17.92
CA LYS A 135 -3.54 -9.46 -19.11
C LYS A 135 -5.05 -9.63 -19.22
N ALA A 136 -5.73 -9.84 -18.09
CA ALA A 136 -7.19 -9.91 -18.08
C ALA A 136 -7.82 -8.54 -18.39
N LEU A 137 -7.25 -7.45 -17.89
CA LEU A 137 -7.69 -6.09 -18.16
C LEU A 137 -7.55 -5.74 -19.65
N ASP A 138 -6.42 -6.08 -20.29
CA ASP A 138 -6.21 -5.90 -21.73
C ASP A 138 -7.32 -6.54 -22.57
N ALA A 139 -7.75 -7.74 -22.20
CA ALA A 139 -8.84 -8.44 -22.89
C ALA A 139 -10.22 -7.80 -22.65
N GLN A 140 -10.38 -7.07 -21.55
CA GLN A 140 -11.65 -6.43 -21.18
C GLN A 140 -11.86 -5.07 -21.85
N VAL A 141 -10.78 -4.34 -22.12
CA VAL A 141 -10.86 -3.00 -22.70
C VAL A 141 -10.95 -3.02 -24.24
N LYS A 142 -10.47 -4.10 -24.88
CA LYS A 142 -10.64 -4.37 -26.32
C LYS A 142 -12.07 -4.72 -26.66
#